data_da415a454b4f1e282f0b621fc8dbc4ad
#
_entry.id   da415a454b4f1e282f0b621fc8dbc4ad
#
_cell.length_a   1.000
_cell.length_b   1.000
_cell.length_c   1.000
_cell.angle_alpha   90.00
_cell.angle_beta   90.00
_cell.angle_gamma   90.00
#
_symmetry.space_group_name_H-M   'P 1'
#
loop_
_entity.id
_entity.type
_entity.pdbx_description
1 polymer ?
#
loop_
_entity_poly.entity_id
_entity_poly.type
_entity_poly.pdbx_seq_one_letter_code
_entity_poly.pdbx_strand_id
1 'polypeptide(L)'
;MTWIESISRAKAAGRLKTLYEKYQRLNGTIANIYSAHSLRPHTLEGHTALYRAVLGHTGNVLALWYLEAVGLYVSILNQCTYCIDHHNHAGGLAYAGKPEAWSAIADALMGDRLEAVFGGKELALLGYVRALTLDPAALTAESIETLRE
;
A
#
# COMPACT_ATOMS: atom_id res chain seq x y z
N MET A 1 -12.83 -12.07 2.28
CA MET A 1 -13.82 -12.65 1.33
C MET A 1 -14.16 -11.55 0.33
N THR A 2 -14.13 -11.82 -0.97
CA THR A 2 -14.52 -10.83 -2.00
C THR A 2 -16.03 -10.89 -2.24
N TRP A 3 -16.64 -9.73 -2.54
CA TRP A 3 -18.06 -9.65 -2.88
C TRP A 3 -18.35 -10.06 -4.33
N ILE A 4 -17.31 -10.10 -5.15
CA ILE A 4 -17.37 -10.51 -6.55
C ILE A 4 -16.87 -11.94 -6.71
N GLU A 5 -17.37 -12.64 -7.73
CA GLU A 5 -16.85 -13.95 -8.11
C GLU A 5 -15.36 -13.86 -8.44
N SER A 6 -14.61 -14.86 -8.02
CA SER A 6 -13.19 -14.98 -8.32
C SER A 6 -12.84 -16.39 -8.77
N ILE A 7 -11.89 -16.50 -9.70
CA ILE A 7 -11.40 -17.77 -10.21
C ILE A 7 -10.20 -18.20 -9.37
N SER A 8 -10.36 -19.33 -8.68
CA SER A 8 -9.28 -19.89 -7.86
C SER A 8 -8.10 -20.33 -8.73
N ARG A 9 -6.92 -20.45 -8.12
CA ARG A 9 -5.72 -20.94 -8.81
C ARG A 9 -5.94 -22.30 -9.50
N ALA A 10 -6.64 -23.23 -8.84
CA ALA A 10 -6.91 -24.56 -9.39
C ALA A 10 -7.79 -24.52 -10.64
N LYS A 11 -8.63 -23.52 -10.77
CA LYS A 11 -9.53 -23.31 -11.93
C LYS A 11 -8.98 -22.33 -12.96
N ALA A 12 -7.84 -21.70 -12.70
CA ALA A 12 -7.25 -20.72 -13.60
C ALA A 12 -6.74 -21.39 -14.88
N ALA A 13 -7.03 -20.77 -16.03
CA ALA A 13 -6.59 -21.22 -17.36
C ALA A 13 -5.99 -20.05 -18.15
N GLY A 14 -5.27 -20.37 -19.22
CA GLY A 14 -4.72 -19.37 -20.16
C GLY A 14 -3.90 -18.28 -19.44
N ARG A 15 -4.16 -17.02 -19.82
CA ARG A 15 -3.45 -15.84 -19.29
C ARG A 15 -3.52 -15.74 -17.76
N LEU A 16 -4.67 -16.03 -17.16
CA LEU A 16 -4.82 -15.98 -15.71
C LEU A 16 -3.89 -16.97 -15.00
N LYS A 17 -3.81 -18.21 -15.50
CA LYS A 17 -2.90 -19.22 -14.96
C LYS A 17 -1.44 -18.75 -15.00
N THR A 18 -1.01 -18.23 -16.14
CA THR A 18 0.35 -17.69 -16.30
C THR A 18 0.65 -16.56 -15.30
N LEU A 19 -0.31 -15.64 -15.10
CA LEU A 19 -0.16 -14.55 -14.14
C LEU A 19 -0.07 -15.06 -12.70
N TYR A 20 -0.94 -15.99 -12.32
CA TYR A 20 -0.90 -16.57 -10.96
C TYR A 20 0.41 -17.31 -10.69
N GLU A 21 0.92 -18.08 -11.65
CA GLU A 21 2.22 -18.75 -11.55
C GLU A 21 3.37 -17.75 -11.41
N LYS A 22 3.33 -16.66 -12.18
CA LYS A 22 4.32 -15.57 -12.08
C LYS A 22 4.33 -14.93 -10.70
N TYR A 23 3.16 -14.51 -10.21
CA TYR A 23 3.07 -13.78 -8.94
C TYR A 23 3.30 -14.69 -7.73
N GLN A 24 2.93 -15.94 -7.80
CA GLN A 24 3.28 -16.90 -6.76
C GLN A 24 4.79 -17.12 -6.65
N ARG A 25 5.50 -17.20 -7.76
CA ARG A 25 6.98 -17.30 -7.73
C ARG A 25 7.64 -16.07 -7.11
N LEU A 26 7.07 -14.90 -7.35
CA LEU A 26 7.62 -13.63 -6.86
C LEU A 26 7.32 -13.37 -5.38
N ASN A 27 6.12 -13.75 -4.93
CA ASN A 27 5.58 -13.34 -3.63
C ASN A 27 5.32 -14.53 -2.68
N GLY A 28 5.56 -15.76 -3.12
CA GLY A 28 5.30 -16.97 -2.34
C GLY A 28 3.81 -17.38 -2.27
N THR A 29 2.89 -16.45 -2.46
CA THR A 29 1.44 -16.66 -2.38
C THR A 29 0.70 -15.80 -3.41
N ILE A 30 -0.59 -16.09 -3.59
CA ILE A 30 -1.51 -15.26 -4.39
C ILE A 30 -2.32 -14.39 -3.42
N ALA A 31 -2.04 -13.10 -3.42
CA ALA A 31 -2.78 -12.15 -2.60
C ALA A 31 -4.26 -12.07 -3.03
N ASN A 32 -5.15 -11.79 -2.08
CA ASN A 32 -6.59 -11.69 -2.35
C ASN A 32 -6.94 -10.63 -3.40
N ILE A 33 -6.20 -9.52 -3.42
CA ILE A 33 -6.37 -8.49 -4.44
C ILE A 33 -6.12 -9.05 -5.86
N TYR A 34 -5.19 -9.97 -6.05
CA TYR A 34 -4.94 -10.61 -7.35
C TYR A 34 -6.12 -11.51 -7.75
N SER A 35 -6.70 -12.23 -6.79
CA SER A 35 -7.88 -13.03 -7.02
C SER A 35 -9.11 -12.19 -7.41
N ALA A 36 -9.24 -10.99 -6.85
CA ALA A 36 -10.30 -10.05 -7.20
C ALA A 36 -10.25 -9.60 -8.68
N HIS A 37 -9.06 -9.60 -9.29
CA HIS A 37 -8.88 -9.29 -10.71
C HIS A 37 -9.08 -10.49 -11.65
N SER A 38 -9.39 -11.69 -11.13
CA SER A 38 -9.33 -12.95 -11.88
C SER A 38 -10.26 -13.01 -13.11
N LEU A 39 -11.41 -12.35 -13.07
CA LEU A 39 -12.35 -12.27 -14.20
C LEU A 39 -11.84 -11.36 -15.34
N ARG A 40 -10.85 -10.54 -15.08
CA ARG A 40 -10.27 -9.57 -16.03
C ARG A 40 -8.74 -9.57 -15.89
N PRO A 41 -8.02 -10.59 -16.35
CA PRO A 41 -6.57 -10.74 -16.12
C PRO A 41 -5.72 -9.54 -16.55
N HIS A 42 -6.14 -8.79 -17.57
CA HIS A 42 -5.46 -7.56 -17.99
C HIS A 42 -5.50 -6.45 -16.92
N THR A 43 -6.53 -6.41 -16.08
CA THR A 43 -6.57 -5.44 -14.97
C THR A 43 -5.59 -5.83 -13.86
N LEU A 44 -5.34 -7.12 -13.64
CA LEU A 44 -4.28 -7.59 -12.74
C LEU A 44 -2.89 -7.13 -13.21
N GLU A 45 -2.62 -7.20 -14.49
CA GLU A 45 -1.35 -6.72 -15.04
C GLU A 45 -1.19 -5.21 -14.86
N GLY A 46 -2.23 -4.43 -15.15
CA GLY A 46 -2.23 -2.98 -14.93
C GLY A 46 -2.03 -2.62 -13.45
N HIS A 47 -2.77 -3.27 -12.55
CA HIS A 47 -2.63 -3.09 -11.11
C HIS A 47 -1.20 -3.37 -10.63
N THR A 48 -0.64 -4.49 -10.99
CA THR A 48 0.71 -4.87 -10.54
C THR A 48 1.81 -4.03 -11.17
N ALA A 49 1.62 -3.54 -12.41
CA ALA A 49 2.55 -2.63 -13.06
C ALA A 49 2.59 -1.29 -12.33
N LEU A 50 1.42 -0.70 -12.02
CA LEU A 50 1.31 0.54 -11.28
C LEU A 50 1.88 0.41 -9.86
N TYR A 51 1.49 -0.65 -9.14
CA TYR A 51 1.97 -0.90 -7.79
C TYR A 51 3.50 -0.95 -7.71
N ARG A 52 4.13 -1.65 -8.65
CA ARG A 52 5.59 -1.74 -8.72
C ARG A 52 6.25 -0.42 -9.14
N ALA A 53 5.63 0.33 -10.02
CA ALA A 53 6.14 1.63 -10.44
C ALA A 53 6.12 2.65 -9.30
N VAL A 54 5.12 2.56 -8.40
CA VAL A 54 4.98 3.47 -7.26
C VAL A 54 5.84 3.03 -6.08
N LEU A 55 5.71 1.78 -5.61
CA LEU A 55 6.37 1.35 -4.38
C LEU A 55 7.76 0.72 -4.60
N GLY A 56 7.95 0.03 -5.71
CA GLY A 56 9.16 -0.77 -5.96
C GLY A 56 10.12 -0.17 -7.00
N HIS A 57 9.94 1.07 -7.42
CA HIS A 57 10.83 1.69 -8.40
C HIS A 57 12.19 2.03 -7.80
N THR A 58 13.26 1.71 -8.51
CA THR A 58 14.64 1.96 -8.04
C THR A 58 15.01 3.44 -7.93
N GLY A 59 14.25 4.31 -8.57
CA GLY A 59 14.40 5.78 -8.47
C GLY A 59 13.63 6.40 -7.31
N ASN A 60 12.95 5.63 -6.46
CA ASN A 60 12.29 6.17 -5.28
C ASN A 60 13.33 6.71 -4.29
N VAL A 61 13.15 7.96 -3.87
CA VAL A 61 14.01 8.60 -2.87
C VAL A 61 13.51 8.37 -1.43
N LEU A 62 12.22 8.06 -1.28
CA LEU A 62 11.64 7.69 0.01
C LEU A 62 11.93 6.22 0.33
N ALA A 63 12.26 5.95 1.56
CA ALA A 63 12.49 4.58 2.02
C ALA A 63 11.22 3.72 1.89
N LEU A 64 11.38 2.46 1.51
CA LEU A 64 10.24 1.55 1.30
C LEU A 64 9.36 1.44 2.54
N TRP A 65 9.95 1.35 3.73
CA TRP A 65 9.19 1.30 4.98
C TRP A 65 8.26 2.51 5.16
N TYR A 66 8.72 3.70 4.73
CA TYR A 66 7.92 4.90 4.82
C TYR A 66 6.79 4.93 3.78
N LEU A 67 7.04 4.42 2.58
CA LEU A 67 5.99 4.22 1.57
C LEU A 67 4.92 3.23 2.06
N GLU A 68 5.32 2.18 2.78
CA GLU A 68 4.39 1.24 3.43
C GLU A 68 3.65 1.89 4.61
N ALA A 69 4.30 2.79 5.38
CA ALA A 69 3.64 3.59 6.42
C ALA A 69 2.56 4.51 5.84
N VAL A 70 2.83 5.16 4.70
CA VAL A 70 1.83 5.94 3.94
C VAL A 70 0.67 5.05 3.50
N GLY A 71 0.96 3.87 2.93
CA GLY A 71 -0.06 2.89 2.54
C GLY A 71 -0.90 2.40 3.73
N LEU A 72 -0.26 2.15 4.87
CA LEU A 72 -0.93 1.80 6.12
C LEU A 72 -1.87 2.93 6.58
N TYR A 73 -1.39 4.17 6.59
CA TYR A 73 -2.21 5.31 7.00
C TYR A 73 -3.42 5.54 6.11
N VAL A 74 -3.27 5.50 4.78
CA VAL A 74 -4.40 5.53 3.83
C VAL A 74 -5.39 4.41 4.11
N SER A 75 -4.90 3.21 4.41
CA SER A 75 -5.73 2.05 4.72
C SER A 75 -6.55 2.23 6.00
N ILE A 76 -5.97 2.86 7.02
CA ILE A 76 -6.63 3.21 8.28
C ILE A 76 -7.74 4.25 8.02
N LEU A 77 -7.42 5.32 7.30
CA LEU A 77 -8.39 6.38 6.96
C LEU A 77 -9.57 5.82 6.15
N ASN A 78 -9.34 4.86 5.28
CA ASN A 78 -10.37 4.17 4.49
C ASN A 78 -11.05 3.01 5.25
N GLN A 79 -10.65 2.71 6.48
CA GLN A 79 -11.18 1.60 7.30
C GLN A 79 -11.11 0.25 6.59
N CYS A 80 -10.07 0.02 5.78
CA CYS A 80 -9.86 -1.21 5.02
C CYS A 80 -8.99 -2.20 5.82
N THR A 81 -9.60 -3.09 6.59
CA THR A 81 -8.87 -4.06 7.43
C THR A 81 -7.88 -4.91 6.64
N TYR A 82 -8.27 -5.42 5.46
CA TYR A 82 -7.35 -6.17 4.59
C TYR A 82 -6.13 -5.35 4.17
N CYS A 83 -6.33 -4.08 3.84
CA CYS A 83 -5.25 -3.20 3.42
C CYS A 83 -4.33 -2.84 4.61
N ILE A 84 -4.92 -2.62 5.80
CA ILE A 84 -4.18 -2.39 7.05
C ILE A 84 -3.23 -3.57 7.33
N ASP A 85 -3.76 -4.80 7.34
CA ASP A 85 -2.96 -6.01 7.60
C ASP A 85 -1.83 -6.15 6.57
N HIS A 86 -2.12 -5.88 5.29
CA HIS A 86 -1.15 -6.00 4.21
C HIS A 86 0.01 -5.01 4.37
N HIS A 87 -0.29 -3.71 4.50
CA HIS A 87 0.73 -2.66 4.63
C HIS A 87 1.46 -2.74 5.96
N ASN A 88 0.78 -3.11 7.05
CA ASN A 88 1.43 -3.32 8.35
C ASN A 88 2.47 -4.45 8.28
N HIS A 89 2.13 -5.58 7.66
CA HIS A 89 3.06 -6.68 7.44
C HIS A 89 4.24 -6.28 6.53
N ALA A 90 3.96 -5.65 5.40
CA ALA A 90 4.98 -5.22 4.44
C ALA A 90 5.92 -4.16 5.03
N GLY A 91 5.39 -3.19 5.79
CA GLY A 91 6.17 -2.19 6.50
C GLY A 91 7.09 -2.80 7.54
N GLY A 92 6.60 -3.77 8.32
CA GLY A 92 7.42 -4.51 9.28
C GLY A 92 8.59 -5.25 8.62
N LEU A 93 8.38 -5.83 7.45
CA LEU A 93 9.45 -6.47 6.68
C LEU A 93 10.45 -5.43 6.11
N ALA A 94 9.95 -4.29 5.66
CA ALA A 94 10.77 -3.23 5.08
C ALA A 94 11.58 -2.44 6.12
N TYR A 95 11.15 -2.40 7.37
CA TYR A 95 11.79 -1.66 8.47
C TYR A 95 13.04 -2.36 9.04
N ALA A 96 13.76 -3.09 8.21
CA ALA A 96 15.10 -3.60 8.45
C ALA A 96 15.33 -4.28 9.83
N GLY A 97 14.51 -5.26 10.18
CA GLY A 97 14.80 -6.16 11.30
C GLY A 97 14.61 -5.58 12.70
N LYS A 98 13.85 -4.49 12.83
CA LYS A 98 13.45 -3.91 14.12
C LYS A 98 11.93 -3.96 14.30
N PRO A 99 11.31 -5.14 14.55
CA PRO A 99 9.86 -5.29 14.65
C PRO A 99 9.21 -4.39 15.70
N GLU A 100 9.90 -4.23 16.85
CA GLU A 100 9.41 -3.40 17.97
C GLU A 100 9.32 -1.91 17.58
N ALA A 101 10.30 -1.40 16.83
CA ALA A 101 10.30 -0.03 16.36
C ALA A 101 9.21 0.20 15.27
N TRP A 102 8.94 -0.80 14.41
CA TRP A 102 7.82 -0.74 13.49
C TRP A 102 6.47 -0.74 14.21
N SER A 103 6.33 -1.55 15.27
CA SER A 103 5.09 -1.58 16.08
C SER A 103 4.75 -0.19 16.62
N ALA A 104 5.75 0.56 17.13
CA ALA A 104 5.53 1.92 17.60
C ALA A 104 5.03 2.88 16.51
N ILE A 105 5.56 2.74 15.28
CA ILE A 105 5.10 3.50 14.10
C ILE A 105 3.65 3.14 13.78
N ALA A 106 3.34 1.84 13.68
CA ALA A 106 2.00 1.36 13.37
C ALA A 106 0.98 1.81 14.42
N ASP A 107 1.32 1.73 15.70
CA ASP A 107 0.46 2.16 16.81
C ASP A 107 0.22 3.68 16.79
N ALA A 108 1.21 4.48 16.40
CA ALA A 108 1.06 5.92 16.22
C ALA A 108 0.12 6.26 15.07
N LEU A 109 0.26 5.56 13.93
CA LEU A 109 -0.63 5.71 12.77
C LEU A 109 -2.07 5.30 13.11
N MET A 110 -2.27 4.16 13.78
CA MET A 110 -3.59 3.69 14.20
C MET A 110 -4.27 4.60 15.22
N GLY A 111 -3.46 5.23 16.09
CA GLY A 111 -3.95 6.17 17.10
C GLY A 111 -4.06 7.61 16.64
N ASP A 112 -3.79 7.91 15.37
CA ASP A 112 -3.71 9.27 14.80
C ASP A 112 -2.79 10.21 15.60
N ARG A 113 -1.65 9.69 16.08
CA ARG A 113 -0.64 10.38 16.88
C ARG A 113 0.66 10.53 16.10
N LEU A 114 0.55 11.13 14.92
CA LEU A 114 1.63 11.17 13.92
C LEU A 114 2.89 11.83 14.46
N GLU A 115 2.73 12.93 15.21
CA GLU A 115 3.83 13.72 15.77
C GLU A 115 4.66 12.95 16.80
N ALA A 116 4.16 11.82 17.30
CA ALA A 116 4.90 10.99 18.25
C ALA A 116 6.09 10.27 17.59
N VAL A 117 6.05 10.07 16.27
CA VAL A 117 7.04 9.26 15.53
C VAL A 117 7.53 9.92 14.24
N PHE A 118 6.79 10.88 13.68
CA PHE A 118 7.15 11.57 12.45
C PHE A 118 7.37 13.06 12.70
N GLY A 119 8.26 13.66 11.92
CA GLY A 119 8.54 15.10 11.94
C GLY A 119 8.93 15.61 10.57
N GLY A 120 9.04 16.94 10.44
CA GLY A 120 9.50 17.58 9.20
C GLY A 120 8.71 17.12 7.97
N LYS A 121 9.43 16.74 6.92
CA LYS A 121 8.84 16.35 5.62
C LYS A 121 7.97 15.10 5.68
N GLU A 122 8.31 14.14 6.54
CA GLU A 122 7.51 12.93 6.69
C GLU A 122 6.12 13.25 7.27
N LEU A 123 6.08 14.08 8.31
CA LEU A 123 4.81 14.51 8.91
C LEU A 123 3.98 15.37 7.94
N ALA A 124 4.63 16.29 7.22
CA ALA A 124 3.96 17.11 6.20
C ALA A 124 3.32 16.25 5.11
N LEU A 125 4.03 15.23 4.62
CA LEU A 125 3.48 14.30 3.62
C LEU A 125 2.30 13.50 4.17
N LEU A 126 2.33 13.03 5.42
CA LEU A 126 1.20 12.34 6.03
C LEU A 126 -0.02 13.27 6.19
N GLY A 127 0.20 14.54 6.52
CA GLY A 127 -0.87 15.56 6.52
C GLY A 127 -1.51 15.74 5.16
N TYR A 128 -0.70 15.84 4.10
CA TYR A 128 -1.17 15.89 2.72
C TYR A 128 -1.94 14.61 2.34
N VAL A 129 -1.41 13.44 2.67
CA VAL A 129 -2.04 12.14 2.43
C VAL A 129 -3.42 12.07 3.09
N ARG A 130 -3.54 12.55 4.32
CA ARG A 130 -4.83 12.63 5.02
C ARG A 130 -5.83 13.48 4.25
N ALA A 131 -5.44 14.69 3.88
CA ALA A 131 -6.30 15.61 3.13
C ALA A 131 -6.72 15.01 1.78
N LEU A 132 -5.78 14.46 1.03
CA LEU A 132 -6.04 13.80 -0.27
C LEU A 132 -7.00 12.62 -0.14
N THR A 133 -6.93 11.87 0.98
CA THR A 133 -7.77 10.68 1.18
C THR A 133 -9.18 11.03 1.62
N LEU A 134 -9.33 12.02 2.51
CA LEU A 134 -10.61 12.33 3.15
C LEU A 134 -11.39 13.44 2.44
N ASP A 135 -10.70 14.44 1.90
CA ASP A 135 -11.30 15.57 1.21
C ASP A 135 -10.39 16.09 0.09
N PRO A 136 -10.27 15.36 -1.02
CA PRO A 136 -9.39 15.74 -2.13
C PRO A 136 -9.80 17.08 -2.78
N ALA A 137 -11.06 17.49 -2.63
CA ALA A 137 -11.55 18.76 -3.19
C ALA A 137 -11.03 19.99 -2.42
N ALA A 138 -10.60 19.83 -1.16
CA ALA A 138 -10.03 20.88 -0.35
C ALA A 138 -8.54 21.17 -0.66
N LEU A 139 -7.88 20.31 -1.44
CA LEU A 139 -6.47 20.50 -1.80
C LEU A 139 -6.28 21.67 -2.78
N THR A 140 -5.23 22.44 -2.55
CA THR A 140 -4.84 23.60 -3.36
C THR A 140 -3.41 23.46 -3.88
N ALA A 141 -2.99 24.36 -4.76
CA ALA A 141 -1.59 24.43 -5.20
C ALA A 141 -0.64 24.65 -4.02
N GLU A 142 -1.04 25.43 -3.00
CA GLU A 142 -0.27 25.67 -1.79
C GLU A 142 0.00 24.36 -1.00
N SER A 143 -0.95 23.44 -1.00
CA SER A 143 -0.77 22.09 -0.37
C SER A 143 0.40 21.34 -1.00
N ILE A 144 0.69 21.55 -2.28
CA ILE A 144 1.82 20.93 -2.99
C ILE A 144 3.11 21.71 -2.73
N GLU A 145 3.06 23.05 -2.69
CA GLU A 145 4.26 23.86 -2.40
C GLU A 145 4.85 23.50 -1.02
N THR A 146 4.01 23.35 0.00
CA THR A 146 4.43 22.93 1.35
C THR A 146 5.23 21.61 1.35
N LEU A 147 4.98 20.71 0.38
CA LEU A 147 5.75 19.46 0.28
C LEU A 147 7.11 19.62 -0.41
N ARG A 148 7.38 20.78 -1.06
CA ARG A 148 8.66 21.07 -1.74
C ARG A 148 9.69 21.69 -0.81
N GLU A 149 9.26 22.29 0.28
CA GLU A 149 10.11 22.90 1.30
C GLU A 149 10.72 21.84 2.23
#